data_18a7b68cf3212697f0ce6d8cd0f37f8e
#
_entry.id   18a7b68cf3212697f0ce6d8cd0f37f8e
#
_cell.length_a   1.000
_cell.length_b   1.000
_cell.length_c   1.000
_cell.angle_alpha   90.00
_cell.angle_beta   90.00
_cell.angle_gamma   90.00
#
_symmetry.space_group_name_H-M   'P 1'
#
loop_
_entity.id
_entity.type
_entity.pdbx_description
1 polymer ?
#
loop_
_entity_poly.entity_id
_entity_poly.type
_entity_poly.pdbx_seq_one_letter_code
_entity_poly.pdbx_strand_id
1 'polypeptide(L)'
;MRLLTTGRFERDLKRARKRGKDIGKLHAVVETLLTGKRLPPRCRAHPLSGDWKGFWECHLEPDWLLIWKQDENALTLVRTGTHSDLF
;
A
#
# COMPACT_ATOMS: atom_id res chain seq x y z
N MET A 1 15.45 2.32 -7.43
CA MET A 1 13.99 2.31 -7.68
C MET A 1 13.38 3.62 -7.19
N ARG A 2 12.52 4.24 -8.01
CA ARG A 2 11.83 5.48 -7.63
C ARG A 2 10.58 5.16 -6.83
N LEU A 3 10.28 5.99 -5.83
CA LEU A 3 9.03 5.92 -5.10
C LEU A 3 8.10 7.00 -5.65
N LEU A 4 6.93 6.58 -6.13
CA LEU A 4 5.90 7.47 -6.66
C LEU A 4 4.61 7.29 -5.87
N THR A 5 3.77 8.32 -5.84
CA THR A 5 2.45 8.25 -5.22
C THR A 5 1.42 8.84 -6.18
N THR A 6 0.16 8.44 -5.99
CA THR A 6 -0.97 9.04 -6.71
C THR A 6 -1.59 10.14 -5.84
N GLY A 7 -2.33 11.05 -6.48
CA GLY A 7 -3.10 12.05 -5.73
C GLY A 7 -4.12 11.41 -4.80
N ARG A 8 -4.73 10.29 -5.20
CA ARG A 8 -5.65 9.55 -4.35
C ARG A 8 -4.94 8.99 -3.12
N PHE A 9 -3.75 8.42 -3.30
CA PHE A 9 -2.96 7.92 -2.17
C PHE A 9 -2.66 9.04 -1.17
N GLU A 10 -2.27 10.21 -1.65
CA GLU A 10 -1.95 11.34 -0.78
C GLU A 10 -3.17 11.78 0.05
N ARG A 11 -4.35 11.80 -0.55
CA ARG A 11 -5.59 12.09 0.18
C ARG A 11 -5.93 10.99 1.17
N ASP A 12 -5.75 9.73 0.77
CA ASP A 12 -5.95 8.58 1.65
C ASP A 12 -5.03 8.65 2.87
N LEU A 13 -3.77 9.04 2.65
CA LEU A 13 -2.77 9.15 3.72
C LEU A 13 -3.16 10.22 4.74
N LYS A 14 -3.65 11.37 4.27
CA LYS A 14 -4.19 12.41 5.15
C LYS A 14 -5.31 11.88 6.03
N ARG A 15 -6.23 11.13 5.43
CA ARG A 15 -7.36 10.53 6.17
C ARG A 15 -6.86 9.53 7.21
N ALA A 16 -5.89 8.70 6.85
CA ALA A 16 -5.31 7.74 7.79
C ALA A 16 -4.69 8.45 9.00
N ARG A 17 -3.97 9.53 8.77
CA ARG A 17 -3.40 10.35 9.86
C ARG A 17 -4.48 10.92 10.76
N LYS A 18 -5.57 11.44 10.19
CA LYS A 18 -6.70 11.97 10.97
C LYS A 18 -7.38 10.90 11.81
N ARG A 19 -7.40 9.66 11.31
CA ARG A 19 -7.96 8.51 12.04
C ARG A 19 -7.03 7.97 13.12
N GLY A 20 -5.84 8.56 13.26
CA GLY A 20 -4.87 8.14 14.28
C GLY A 20 -4.10 6.87 13.92
N LYS A 21 -4.03 6.50 12.63
CA LYS A 21 -3.26 5.33 12.21
C LYS A 21 -1.77 5.53 12.42
N ASP A 22 -1.09 4.45 12.76
CA ASP A 22 0.37 4.46 12.93
C ASP A 22 1.04 4.44 11.55
N ILE A 23 1.38 5.62 11.06
CA ILE A 23 2.01 5.78 9.74
C ILE A 23 3.38 5.09 9.67
N GLY A 24 4.03 4.83 10.81
CA GLY A 24 5.25 4.04 10.85
C GLY A 24 5.10 2.64 10.28
N LYS A 25 3.92 2.03 10.43
CA LYS A 25 3.63 0.72 9.83
C LYS A 25 3.65 0.79 8.30
N LEU A 26 3.08 1.85 7.75
CA LEU A 26 3.11 2.09 6.30
C LEU A 26 4.55 2.28 5.82
N HIS A 27 5.32 3.12 6.50
CA HIS A 27 6.71 3.39 6.13
C HIS A 27 7.56 2.12 6.15
N ALA A 28 7.37 1.27 7.15
CA ALA A 28 8.12 0.01 7.27
C ALA A 28 7.85 -0.92 6.08
N VAL A 29 6.59 -1.02 5.67
CA VAL A 29 6.21 -1.85 4.51
C VAL A 29 6.79 -1.26 3.22
N VAL A 30 6.68 0.05 3.03
CA VAL A 30 7.21 0.72 1.83
C VAL A 30 8.73 0.53 1.74
N GLU A 31 9.45 0.69 2.85
CA GLU A 31 10.89 0.47 2.88
C GLU A 31 11.26 -0.97 2.51
N THR A 32 10.51 -1.94 3.03
CA THR A 32 10.72 -3.35 2.70
C THR A 32 10.54 -3.59 1.20
N LEU A 33 9.49 -3.02 0.61
CA LEU A 33 9.23 -3.14 -0.84
C LEU A 33 10.35 -2.48 -1.67
N LEU A 34 10.83 -1.31 -1.25
CA LEU A 34 11.87 -0.59 -1.96
C LEU A 34 13.21 -1.34 -1.95
N THR A 35 13.48 -2.10 -0.89
CA THR A 35 14.72 -2.88 -0.79
C THR A 35 14.61 -4.26 -1.44
N GLY A 36 13.47 -4.59 -2.03
CA GLY A 36 13.26 -5.88 -2.68
C GLY A 36 13.10 -7.06 -1.73
N LYS A 37 12.92 -6.80 -0.44
CA LYS A 37 12.73 -7.85 0.56
C LYS A 37 11.27 -8.30 0.58
N ARG A 38 11.06 -9.53 1.08
CA ARG A 38 9.71 -10.07 1.25
C ARG A 38 9.03 -9.43 2.45
N LEU A 39 7.74 -9.15 2.29
CA LEU A 39 6.89 -8.73 3.41
C LEU A 39 6.63 -9.91 4.34
N PRO A 40 6.46 -9.65 5.65
CA PRO A 40 6.09 -10.71 6.59
C PRO A 40 4.76 -11.35 6.21
N PRO A 41 4.54 -12.65 6.51
CA PRO A 41 3.29 -13.34 6.17
C PRO A 41 2.03 -12.65 6.71
N ARG A 42 2.12 -11.97 7.85
CA ARG A 42 0.97 -11.24 8.42
C ARG A 42 0.45 -10.13 7.51
N CYS A 43 1.28 -9.63 6.60
CA CYS A 43 0.86 -8.60 5.65
C CYS A 43 0.01 -9.15 4.51
N ARG A 44 0.01 -10.46 4.30
CA ARG A 44 -0.79 -11.13 3.27
C ARG A 44 -0.67 -10.48 1.90
N ALA A 45 0.55 -10.17 1.47
CA ALA A 45 0.80 -9.55 0.17
C ALA A 45 0.35 -10.48 -0.94
N HIS A 46 -0.47 -9.97 -1.87
CA HIS A 46 -0.96 -10.76 -3.00
C HIS A 46 -1.33 -9.84 -4.17
N PRO A 47 -1.26 -10.38 -5.41
CA PRO A 47 -1.74 -9.62 -6.57
C PRO A 47 -3.26 -9.57 -6.57
N LEU A 48 -3.80 -8.50 -7.15
CA LEU A 48 -5.23 -8.32 -7.32
C LEU A 48 -5.65 -8.79 -8.72
N SER A 49 -6.96 -8.97 -8.89
CA SER A 49 -7.55 -9.42 -10.15
C SER A 49 -8.68 -8.47 -10.57
N GLY A 50 -9.34 -8.77 -11.70
CA GLY A 50 -10.44 -7.96 -12.21
C GLY A 50 -9.97 -6.58 -12.61
N ASP A 51 -10.70 -5.55 -12.18
CA ASP A 51 -10.38 -4.16 -12.49
C ASP A 51 -9.05 -3.70 -11.89
N TRP A 52 -8.55 -4.42 -10.89
CA TRP A 52 -7.28 -4.15 -10.21
C TRP A 52 -6.13 -5.02 -10.72
N LYS A 53 -6.30 -5.70 -11.85
CA LYS A 53 -5.23 -6.53 -12.40
C LYS A 53 -3.97 -5.71 -12.64
N GLY A 54 -2.81 -6.24 -12.20
CA GLY A 54 -1.54 -5.53 -12.29
C GLY A 54 -1.16 -4.79 -11.02
N PHE A 55 -2.08 -4.71 -10.06
CA PHE A 55 -1.83 -4.10 -8.76
C PHE A 55 -1.63 -5.17 -7.70
N TRP A 56 -0.98 -4.78 -6.60
CA TRP A 56 -0.74 -5.61 -5.43
C TRP A 56 -1.40 -4.99 -4.21
N GLU A 57 -1.72 -5.82 -3.24
CA GLU A 57 -2.32 -5.39 -1.99
C GLU A 57 -1.64 -6.09 -0.82
N CYS A 58 -1.51 -5.39 0.30
CA CYS A 58 -1.15 -6.01 1.57
C CYS A 58 -1.94 -5.39 2.71
N HIS A 59 -1.92 -6.07 3.86
CA HIS A 59 -2.55 -5.61 5.09
C HIS A 59 -1.49 -4.95 5.98
N LEU A 60 -1.68 -3.67 6.29
CA LEU A 60 -0.90 -2.96 7.30
C LEU A 60 -1.45 -3.28 8.69
N GLU A 61 -2.77 -3.43 8.77
CA GLU A 61 -3.56 -3.92 9.90
C GLU A 61 -4.70 -4.75 9.30
N PRO A 62 -5.46 -5.50 10.10
CA PRO A 62 -6.55 -6.35 9.54
C PRO A 62 -7.51 -5.62 8.61
N ASP A 63 -7.83 -4.35 8.90
CA ASP A 63 -8.67 -3.54 8.02
C ASP A 63 -7.98 -2.23 7.61
N TRP A 64 -6.69 -2.30 7.34
CA TRP A 64 -5.96 -1.17 6.76
C TRP A 64 -5.04 -1.70 5.67
N LEU A 65 -5.40 -1.41 4.43
CA LEU A 65 -4.77 -1.95 3.24
C LEU A 65 -3.85 -0.94 2.56
N LEU A 66 -2.86 -1.44 1.85
CA LEU A 66 -2.04 -0.66 0.94
C LEU A 66 -2.11 -1.32 -0.43
N ILE A 67 -2.44 -0.55 -1.45
CA ILE A 67 -2.43 -1.00 -2.86
C ILE A 67 -1.30 -0.28 -3.59
N TRP A 68 -0.49 -1.06 -4.30
CA TRP A 68 0.63 -0.51 -5.08
C TRP A 68 0.79 -1.23 -6.39
N LYS A 69 1.57 -0.66 -7.27
CA LYS A 69 2.09 -1.35 -8.45
C LYS A 69 3.59 -1.14 -8.52
N GLN A 70 4.27 -2.06 -9.19
CA GLN A 70 5.71 -2.05 -9.22
C GLN A 70 6.20 -2.52 -10.58
N ASP A 71 7.16 -1.80 -11.15
CA ASP A 71 7.90 -2.22 -12.33
C ASP A 71 9.40 -2.16 -12.03
N GLU A 72 10.24 -2.32 -13.04
CA GLU A 72 11.69 -2.33 -12.86
C GLU A 72 12.24 -1.02 -12.30
N ASN A 73 11.55 0.10 -12.55
CA ASN A 73 12.05 1.43 -12.26
C ASN A 73 11.37 2.12 -11.09
N ALA A 74 10.13 1.73 -10.76
CA ALA A 74 9.33 2.48 -9.81
C ALA A 74 8.41 1.60 -8.97
N LEU A 75 8.24 2.01 -7.73
CA LEU A 75 7.17 1.56 -6.83
C LEU A 75 6.17 2.70 -6.73
N THR A 76 4.93 2.46 -7.14
CA THR A 76 3.88 3.47 -7.09
C THR A 76 2.84 3.09 -6.04
N LEU A 77 2.69 3.93 -5.02
CA LEU A 77 1.65 3.76 -4.00
C LEU A 77 0.35 4.35 -4.54
N VAL A 78 -0.68 3.50 -4.65
CA VAL A 78 -1.90 3.84 -5.40
C VAL A 78 -3.06 4.20 -4.50
N ARG A 79 -3.32 3.42 -3.46
CA ARG A 79 -4.38 3.66 -2.49
C ARG A 79 -3.97 3.12 -1.12
N THR A 80 -4.56 3.68 -0.07
CA THR A 80 -4.54 3.09 1.27
C THR A 80 -5.85 3.41 1.99
N GLY A 81 -6.35 2.49 2.79
CA GLY A 81 -7.60 2.68 3.51
C GLY A 81 -8.18 1.36 3.98
N THR A 82 -9.40 1.42 4.54
CA THR A 82 -10.13 0.23 4.93
C THR A 82 -10.70 -0.46 3.69
N HIS A 83 -11.21 -1.69 3.87
CA HIS A 83 -11.92 -2.38 2.78
C HIS A 83 -13.07 -1.52 2.25
N SER A 84 -13.82 -0.88 3.14
CA SER A 84 -14.93 -0.01 2.74
C SER A 84 -14.47 1.23 1.99
N ASP A 85 -13.30 1.77 2.31
CA ASP A 85 -12.76 2.94 1.61
C ASP A 85 -12.37 2.60 0.16
N LEU A 86 -11.91 1.37 -0.09
CA LEU A 86 -11.27 0.99 -1.35
C LEU A 86 -12.15 0.15 -2.27
N PHE A 87 -13.10 -0.59 -1.70
CA PHE A 87 -13.92 -1.55 -2.45
C PHE A 87 -15.44 -1.41 -2.15
#